data_f4b8e09a6723d6099400db00a868bc83
#
_entry.id   f4b8e09a6723d6099400db00a868bc83
#
_cell.length_a   1.000
_cell.length_b   1.000
_cell.length_c   1.000
_cell.angle_alpha   90.00
_cell.angle_beta   90.00
_cell.angle_gamma   90.00
#
_symmetry.space_group_name_H-M   'P 1'
#
loop_
_entity.id
_entity.type
_entity.pdbx_description
1 polymer ?
#
loop_
_entity_poly.entity_id
_entity_poly.type
_entity_poly.pdbx_seq_one_letter_code
_entity_poly.pdbx_strand_id
1 'polypeptide(L)'
;MMKAGTDSEDMQKRIAKFGLAEAGFTYHGYPVTLWDIYGKKGIQLRTTISEMGPLLLSRILELNDLQSDILTIVFKIADDNKLLLVDTKDLKAILNRINDHRGDFEEQYGKMSTASISAIIRSVVALEVAGGDVFFGEPALNISDWFSLGEGGKGMIHILDSESLIHNGKMYSAFLLWMLSELFETLPEVGDLPKPKMVFFFDEAHLLFDEASKQLLDKIEQVVKLIRSKGVGVYFCTQNPKDIPD
;
A
#
# COMPACT_ATOMS: atom_id res chain seq x y z
N MET A 1 -21.99 -6.40 3.86
CA MET A 1 -21.22 -7.65 4.00
C MET A 1 -21.19 -8.16 5.46
N MET A 2 -21.02 -7.33 6.49
CA MET A 2 -20.97 -7.75 7.91
C MET A 2 -22.25 -8.44 8.40
N LYS A 3 -23.42 -8.00 7.92
CA LYS A 3 -24.72 -8.55 8.33
C LYS A 3 -25.21 -9.57 7.31
N ALA A 4 -25.87 -10.62 7.77
CA ALA A 4 -26.64 -11.50 6.90
C ALA A 4 -27.70 -10.68 6.15
N GLY A 5 -27.92 -11.01 4.90
CA GLY A 5 -29.01 -10.45 4.13
C GLY A 5 -30.36 -10.88 4.72
N THR A 6 -31.41 -10.14 4.36
CA THR A 6 -32.78 -10.47 4.72
C THR A 6 -33.52 -11.09 3.54
N ASP A 7 -34.38 -12.03 3.82
CA ASP A 7 -35.27 -12.60 2.81
C ASP A 7 -36.28 -11.54 2.37
N SER A 8 -36.31 -11.25 1.07
CA SER A 8 -37.25 -10.33 0.45
C SER A 8 -37.72 -10.90 -0.88
N GLU A 9 -38.87 -10.43 -1.38
CA GLU A 9 -39.41 -10.88 -2.68
C GLU A 9 -38.39 -10.70 -3.82
N ASP A 10 -37.62 -9.61 -3.82
CA ASP A 10 -36.59 -9.34 -4.82
C ASP A 10 -35.43 -10.32 -4.72
N MET A 11 -35.02 -10.67 -3.50
CA MET A 11 -33.99 -11.68 -3.29
C MET A 11 -34.48 -13.07 -3.69
N GLN A 12 -35.73 -13.45 -3.40
CA GLN A 12 -36.31 -14.70 -3.84
C GLN A 12 -36.32 -14.80 -5.38
N LYS A 13 -36.73 -13.72 -6.06
CA LYS A 13 -36.67 -13.64 -7.54
C LYS A 13 -35.24 -13.80 -8.07
N ARG A 14 -34.24 -13.17 -7.41
CA ARG A 14 -32.81 -13.31 -7.77
C ARG A 14 -32.32 -14.73 -7.55
N ILE A 15 -32.60 -15.31 -6.39
CA ILE A 15 -32.19 -16.68 -6.06
C ILE A 15 -32.72 -17.64 -7.11
N ALA A 16 -34.01 -17.53 -7.44
CA ALA A 16 -34.64 -18.37 -8.48
C ALA A 16 -34.04 -18.11 -9.88
N LYS A 17 -33.89 -16.83 -10.26
CA LYS A 17 -33.38 -16.44 -11.58
C LYS A 17 -31.99 -16.98 -11.87
N PHE A 18 -31.09 -16.98 -10.86
CA PHE A 18 -29.71 -17.38 -11.01
C PHE A 18 -29.37 -18.77 -10.47
N GLY A 19 -30.36 -19.56 -10.07
CA GLY A 19 -30.16 -20.92 -9.53
C GLY A 19 -29.30 -20.95 -8.27
N LEU A 20 -29.35 -19.89 -7.45
CA LEU A 20 -28.43 -19.72 -6.30
C LEU A 20 -28.69 -20.74 -5.20
N ALA A 21 -29.94 -21.25 -5.07
CA ALA A 21 -30.27 -22.27 -4.09
C ALA A 21 -29.54 -23.61 -4.41
N GLU A 22 -29.47 -23.99 -5.69
CA GLU A 22 -28.73 -25.16 -6.14
C GLU A 22 -27.20 -25.01 -5.96
N ALA A 23 -26.73 -23.77 -6.05
CA ALA A 23 -25.32 -23.42 -5.75
C ALA A 23 -24.98 -23.35 -4.24
N GLY A 24 -25.96 -23.67 -3.36
CA GLY A 24 -25.78 -23.70 -1.92
C GLY A 24 -25.81 -22.31 -1.25
N PHE A 25 -26.45 -21.31 -1.87
CA PHE A 25 -26.60 -19.99 -1.31
C PHE A 25 -27.36 -20.01 0.02
N THR A 26 -26.80 -19.35 1.04
CA THR A 26 -27.44 -19.11 2.32
C THR A 26 -27.20 -17.68 2.78
N TYR A 27 -28.16 -17.11 3.50
CA TYR A 27 -27.99 -15.79 4.12
C TYR A 27 -27.04 -15.88 5.31
N HIS A 28 -25.87 -15.28 5.20
CA HIS A 28 -24.92 -15.18 6.31
C HIS A 28 -24.07 -13.91 6.21
N GLY A 29 -23.55 -13.47 7.34
CA GLY A 29 -22.54 -12.42 7.38
C GLY A 29 -21.13 -12.97 7.17
N TYR A 30 -20.24 -12.11 6.77
CA TYR A 30 -18.81 -12.40 6.67
C TYR A 30 -18.03 -11.64 7.74
N PRO A 31 -16.91 -12.18 8.22
CA PRO A 31 -15.99 -11.43 9.07
C PRO A 31 -15.37 -10.30 8.23
N VAL A 32 -15.53 -9.06 8.69
CA VAL A 32 -15.08 -7.86 7.99
C VAL A 32 -14.20 -7.03 8.89
N THR A 33 -13.06 -6.57 8.36
CA THR A 33 -12.20 -5.57 8.98
C THR A 33 -12.24 -4.29 8.15
N LEU A 34 -12.47 -3.16 8.80
CA LEU A 34 -12.41 -1.85 8.18
C LEU A 34 -11.04 -1.24 8.45
N TRP A 35 -10.39 -0.75 7.40
CA TRP A 35 -9.10 -0.10 7.43
C TRP A 35 -9.22 1.35 7.01
N ASP A 36 -8.40 2.22 7.60
CA ASP A 36 -8.34 3.63 7.27
C ASP A 36 -6.95 4.16 7.57
N ILE A 37 -6.31 4.82 6.61
CA ILE A 37 -4.99 5.41 6.81
C ILE A 37 -5.02 6.48 7.90
N TYR A 38 -6.11 7.26 7.97
CA TYR A 38 -6.26 8.34 8.94
C TYR A 38 -6.83 7.90 10.30
N GLY A 39 -7.21 6.63 10.45
CA GLY A 39 -7.74 6.07 11.69
C GLY A 39 -9.08 6.65 12.16
N LYS A 40 -9.88 7.24 11.25
CA LYS A 40 -11.16 7.86 11.59
C LYS A 40 -12.35 6.91 11.55
N LYS A 41 -12.32 5.96 10.62
CA LYS A 41 -13.45 5.06 10.32
C LYS A 41 -13.10 3.57 10.46
N GLY A 42 -11.85 3.24 10.68
CA GLY A 42 -11.36 1.86 10.74
C GLY A 42 -10.09 1.72 11.55
N ILE A 43 -9.52 0.51 11.53
CA ILE A 43 -8.20 0.25 12.11
C ILE A 43 -7.19 1.04 11.29
N GLN A 44 -6.34 1.80 11.97
CA GLN A 44 -5.35 2.61 11.29
C GLN A 44 -4.31 1.73 10.60
N LEU A 45 -4.11 1.99 9.32
CA LEU A 45 -3.14 1.30 8.50
C LEU A 45 -1.87 2.14 8.43
N ARG A 46 -0.74 1.57 8.84
CA ARG A 46 0.57 2.21 8.88
C ARG A 46 1.66 1.30 8.35
N THR A 47 2.76 1.91 7.97
CA THR A 47 4.05 1.25 7.70
C THR A 47 5.18 2.08 8.30
N THR A 48 6.37 1.51 8.44
CA THR A 48 7.55 2.27 8.85
C THR A 48 8.33 2.77 7.63
N ILE A 49 9.15 3.81 7.84
CA ILE A 49 10.10 4.28 6.83
C ILE A 49 11.07 3.15 6.45
N SER A 50 11.53 2.37 7.45
CA SER A 50 12.43 1.22 7.22
C SER A 50 11.79 0.15 6.33
N GLU A 51 10.51 -0.20 6.55
CA GLU A 51 9.78 -1.17 5.72
C GLU A 51 9.50 -0.65 4.31
N MET A 52 9.22 0.65 4.17
CA MET A 52 9.07 1.28 2.85
C MET A 52 10.34 1.15 2.02
N GLY A 53 11.48 1.28 2.65
CA GLY A 53 12.79 1.22 2.02
C GLY A 53 13.14 2.42 1.13
N PRO A 54 14.42 2.58 0.78
CA PRO A 54 14.89 3.77 0.06
C PRO A 54 14.36 3.85 -1.37
N LEU A 55 14.17 2.71 -2.05
CA LEU A 55 13.77 2.68 -3.45
C LEU A 55 12.32 3.18 -3.65
N LEU A 56 11.38 2.68 -2.85
CA LEU A 56 9.99 3.13 -2.92
C LEU A 56 9.84 4.55 -2.41
N LEU A 57 10.51 4.86 -1.31
CA LEU A 57 10.47 6.20 -0.73
C LEU A 57 11.03 7.26 -1.69
N SER A 58 12.12 6.96 -2.42
CA SER A 58 12.66 7.86 -3.47
C SER A 58 11.61 8.18 -4.55
N ARG A 59 10.85 7.18 -4.97
CA ARG A 59 9.77 7.37 -5.96
C ARG A 59 8.64 8.23 -5.41
N ILE A 60 8.18 7.96 -4.18
CA ILE A 60 7.13 8.73 -3.50
C ILE A 60 7.54 10.18 -3.29
N LEU A 61 8.80 10.42 -2.97
CA LEU A 61 9.38 11.75 -2.77
C LEU A 61 9.75 12.44 -4.10
N GLU A 62 9.62 11.75 -5.24
CA GLU A 62 9.96 12.25 -6.58
C GLU A 62 11.42 12.75 -6.67
N LEU A 63 12.34 11.99 -6.07
CA LEU A 63 13.73 12.32 -6.04
C LEU A 63 14.41 12.06 -7.39
N ASN A 64 15.37 12.90 -7.75
CA ASN A 64 16.27 12.61 -8.87
C ASN A 64 17.31 11.54 -8.48
N ASP A 65 18.07 11.04 -9.46
CA ASP A 65 19.02 9.93 -9.27
C ASP A 65 20.02 10.22 -8.15
N LEU A 66 20.62 11.42 -8.13
CA LEU A 66 21.59 11.80 -7.09
C LEU A 66 20.95 11.83 -5.69
N GLN A 67 19.73 12.33 -5.57
CA GLN A 67 19.00 12.37 -4.30
C GLN A 67 18.60 10.97 -3.87
N SER A 68 18.22 10.11 -4.79
CA SER A 68 17.88 8.70 -4.54
C SER A 68 19.09 7.91 -4.05
N ASP A 69 20.26 8.14 -4.65
CA ASP A 69 21.51 7.54 -4.18
C ASP A 69 21.86 8.00 -2.76
N ILE A 70 21.73 9.29 -2.47
CA ILE A 70 21.94 9.82 -1.12
C ILE A 70 20.96 9.21 -0.13
N LEU A 71 19.66 9.09 -0.49
CA LEU A 71 18.68 8.46 0.39
C LEU A 71 19.05 6.99 0.65
N THR A 72 19.53 6.26 -0.36
CA THR A 72 20.00 4.88 -0.20
C THR A 72 21.18 4.80 0.77
N ILE A 73 22.11 5.75 0.69
CA ILE A 73 23.24 5.87 1.64
C ILE A 73 22.72 6.15 3.06
N VAL A 74 21.72 7.02 3.21
CA VAL A 74 21.11 7.32 4.52
C VAL A 74 20.53 6.07 5.17
N PHE A 75 19.81 5.23 4.41
CA PHE A 75 19.32 3.95 4.91
C PHE A 75 20.46 3.00 5.28
N LYS A 76 21.51 2.94 4.46
CA LYS A 76 22.71 2.15 4.78
C LYS A 76 23.38 2.61 6.08
N ILE A 77 23.49 3.92 6.31
CA ILE A 77 24.01 4.47 7.57
C ILE A 77 23.11 4.09 8.75
N ALA A 78 21.78 4.15 8.58
CA ALA A 78 20.83 3.72 9.60
C ALA A 78 21.03 2.25 9.96
N ASP A 79 21.10 1.37 8.95
CA ASP A 79 21.28 -0.07 9.14
C ASP A 79 22.61 -0.41 9.83
N ASP A 80 23.72 0.21 9.40
CA ASP A 80 25.05 0.00 9.99
C ASP A 80 25.09 0.43 11.47
N ASN A 81 24.30 1.42 11.85
CA ASN A 81 24.16 1.88 13.21
C ASN A 81 22.98 1.23 13.98
N LYS A 82 22.29 0.25 13.37
CA LYS A 82 21.13 -0.45 13.95
C LYS A 82 20.00 0.51 14.37
N LEU A 83 19.78 1.57 13.59
CA LEU A 83 18.73 2.54 13.78
C LEU A 83 17.53 2.14 12.94
N LEU A 84 16.40 1.91 13.59
CA LEU A 84 15.12 1.74 12.91
C LEU A 84 14.54 3.11 12.60
N LEU A 85 14.24 3.37 11.35
CA LEU A 85 13.53 4.56 10.92
C LEU A 85 12.02 4.26 10.96
N VAL A 86 11.37 4.66 12.04
CA VAL A 86 9.94 4.36 12.26
C VAL A 86 9.07 5.33 11.49
N ASP A 87 9.33 6.61 11.63
CA ASP A 87 8.52 7.67 11.05
C ASP A 87 9.35 8.72 10.28
N THR A 88 8.68 9.72 9.76
CA THR A 88 9.33 10.83 9.02
C THR A 88 10.22 11.68 9.91
N LYS A 89 10.01 11.69 11.22
CA LYS A 89 10.86 12.47 12.17
C LYS A 89 12.22 11.79 12.31
N ASP A 90 12.25 10.46 12.38
CA ASP A 90 13.49 9.69 12.42
C ASP A 90 14.30 9.92 11.15
N LEU A 91 13.64 9.87 9.99
CA LEU A 91 14.28 10.13 8.71
C LEU A 91 14.86 11.55 8.64
N LYS A 92 14.11 12.55 9.09
CA LYS A 92 14.62 13.94 9.13
C LYS A 92 15.77 14.09 10.13
N ALA A 93 15.70 13.41 11.27
CA ALA A 93 16.75 13.46 12.29
C ALA A 93 18.08 12.91 11.75
N ILE A 94 18.08 11.76 11.08
CA ILE A 94 19.30 11.19 10.49
C ILE A 94 19.82 12.05 9.33
N LEU A 95 18.95 12.58 8.47
CA LEU A 95 19.33 13.49 7.39
C LEU A 95 20.01 14.75 7.91
N ASN A 96 19.46 15.38 8.96
CA ASN A 96 20.07 16.54 9.60
C ASN A 96 21.41 16.18 10.24
N ARG A 97 21.51 15.06 10.98
CA ARG A 97 22.75 14.59 11.57
C ARG A 97 23.85 14.40 10.53
N ILE A 98 23.53 13.76 9.41
CA ILE A 98 24.49 13.57 8.31
C ILE A 98 24.89 14.92 7.73
N ASN A 99 23.95 15.85 7.55
CA ASN A 99 24.23 17.18 7.02
C ASN A 99 25.18 18.00 7.94
N ASP A 100 24.94 17.91 9.24
CA ASP A 100 25.72 18.68 10.23
C ASP A 100 27.12 18.07 10.46
N HIS A 101 27.31 16.78 10.30
CA HIS A 101 28.55 16.03 10.57
C HIS A 101 29.08 15.32 9.32
N ARG A 102 28.95 15.92 8.13
CA ARG A 102 29.31 15.28 6.84
C ARG A 102 30.72 14.70 6.81
N GLY A 103 31.68 15.40 7.41
CA GLY A 103 33.07 14.95 7.45
C GLY A 103 33.23 13.55 8.04
N ASP A 104 32.41 13.19 9.03
CA ASP A 104 32.46 11.90 9.71
C ASP A 104 31.95 10.73 8.80
N PHE A 105 31.11 11.06 7.82
CA PHE A 105 30.50 10.09 6.92
C PHE A 105 31.15 10.02 5.54
N GLU A 106 31.85 11.10 5.10
CA GLU A 106 32.40 11.21 3.75
C GLU A 106 33.46 10.15 3.43
N GLU A 107 34.29 9.77 4.42
CA GLU A 107 35.32 8.77 4.24
C GLU A 107 34.77 7.38 3.91
N GLN A 108 33.68 6.98 4.57
CA GLN A 108 33.07 5.66 4.44
C GLN A 108 31.99 5.60 3.36
N TYR A 109 31.20 6.64 3.20
CA TYR A 109 29.98 6.61 2.37
C TYR A 109 30.04 7.56 1.17
N GLY A 110 31.12 8.32 1.02
CA GLY A 110 31.28 9.29 -0.07
C GLY A 110 30.64 10.65 0.21
N LYS A 111 30.90 11.57 -0.70
CA LYS A 111 30.47 12.97 -0.54
C LYS A 111 28.97 13.14 -0.80
N MET A 112 28.30 13.77 0.15
CA MET A 112 26.89 14.14 0.08
C MET A 112 26.75 15.66 0.14
N SER A 113 26.09 16.26 -0.88
CA SER A 113 25.94 17.72 -0.89
C SER A 113 24.83 18.17 0.05
N THR A 114 25.06 19.29 0.77
CA THR A 114 24.03 19.94 1.59
C THR A 114 22.79 20.29 0.79
N ALA A 115 22.96 20.70 -0.47
CA ALA A 115 21.84 21.06 -1.33
C ALA A 115 20.91 19.87 -1.60
N SER A 116 21.48 18.69 -1.86
CA SER A 116 20.71 17.46 -2.10
C SER A 116 20.02 16.96 -0.82
N ILE A 117 20.74 16.93 0.33
CA ILE A 117 20.15 16.56 1.62
C ILE A 117 18.98 17.49 1.97
N SER A 118 19.16 18.82 1.81
CA SER A 118 18.10 19.80 2.06
C SER A 118 16.90 19.62 1.10
N ALA A 119 17.14 19.20 -0.15
CA ALA A 119 16.06 18.90 -1.08
C ALA A 119 15.26 17.67 -0.62
N ILE A 120 15.92 16.61 -0.19
CA ILE A 120 15.27 15.41 0.36
C ILE A 120 14.41 15.79 1.57
N ILE A 121 14.95 16.58 2.52
CA ILE A 121 14.21 17.03 3.71
C ILE A 121 12.95 17.81 3.31
N ARG A 122 13.03 18.71 2.31
CA ARG A 122 11.85 19.44 1.82
C ARG A 122 10.79 18.51 1.23
N SER A 123 11.19 17.47 0.48
CA SER A 123 10.26 16.47 -0.05
C SER A 123 9.61 15.65 1.06
N VAL A 124 10.35 15.32 2.13
CA VAL A 124 9.79 14.65 3.32
C VAL A 124 8.78 15.55 4.03
N VAL A 125 9.09 16.84 4.22
CA VAL A 125 8.13 17.80 4.81
C VAL A 125 6.87 17.94 3.95
N ALA A 126 7.00 17.97 2.62
CA ALA A 126 5.86 17.99 1.72
C ALA A 126 5.00 16.72 1.84
N LEU A 127 5.62 15.56 2.04
CA LEU A 127 4.93 14.30 2.30
C LEU A 127 4.19 14.32 3.65
N GLU A 128 4.81 14.87 4.72
CA GLU A 128 4.14 15.05 6.02
C GLU A 128 2.88 15.90 5.89
N VAL A 129 2.96 17.05 5.20
CA VAL A 129 1.80 17.93 4.96
C VAL A 129 0.70 17.22 4.18
N ALA A 130 1.08 16.28 3.32
CA ALA A 130 0.12 15.44 2.60
C ALA A 130 -0.48 14.30 3.46
N GLY A 131 -0.03 14.09 4.71
CA GLY A 131 -0.52 13.05 5.62
C GLY A 131 0.46 11.90 5.87
N GLY A 132 1.70 12.04 5.41
CA GLY A 132 2.74 11.04 5.65
C GLY A 132 3.07 10.88 7.14
N ASP A 133 2.90 11.91 7.95
CA ASP A 133 3.05 11.88 9.41
C ASP A 133 2.04 10.96 10.12
N VAL A 134 0.90 10.69 9.47
CA VAL A 134 -0.13 9.78 9.97
C VAL A 134 0.09 8.36 9.46
N PHE A 135 0.56 8.23 8.21
CA PHE A 135 0.77 6.94 7.56
C PHE A 135 2.03 6.21 8.03
N PHE A 136 3.14 6.94 8.26
CA PHE A 136 4.38 6.34 8.77
C PHE A 136 4.36 6.25 10.29
N GLY A 137 4.63 5.07 10.81
CA GLY A 137 4.67 4.82 12.24
C GLY A 137 4.28 3.40 12.64
N GLU A 138 4.28 3.13 13.92
CA GLU A 138 3.82 1.87 14.49
C GLU A 138 2.43 2.00 15.11
N PRO A 139 1.70 0.87 15.22
CA PRO A 139 2.04 -0.46 14.72
C PRO A 139 1.96 -0.53 13.19
N ALA A 140 2.98 -1.12 12.56
CA ALA A 140 2.99 -1.35 11.12
C ALA A 140 2.11 -2.55 10.76
N LEU A 141 1.48 -2.49 9.59
CA LEU A 141 0.70 -3.60 9.06
C LEU A 141 1.63 -4.74 8.62
N ASN A 142 1.40 -5.93 9.14
CA ASN A 142 1.92 -7.13 8.51
C ASN A 142 0.92 -7.61 7.45
N ILE A 143 1.29 -7.53 6.18
CA ILE A 143 0.41 -7.92 5.08
C ILE A 143 -0.07 -9.38 5.17
N SER A 144 0.70 -10.25 5.85
CA SER A 144 0.34 -11.65 6.08
C SER A 144 -0.93 -11.80 6.93
N ASP A 145 -1.26 -10.82 7.77
CA ASP A 145 -2.46 -10.83 8.61
C ASP A 145 -3.74 -10.77 7.76
N TRP A 146 -3.66 -10.23 6.55
CA TRP A 146 -4.79 -10.18 5.63
C TRP A 146 -5.19 -11.56 5.08
N PHE A 147 -4.31 -12.55 5.20
CA PHE A 147 -4.60 -13.93 4.76
C PHE A 147 -5.18 -14.80 5.89
N SER A 148 -5.46 -14.21 7.04
CA SER A 148 -6.07 -14.91 8.17
C SER A 148 -7.51 -15.31 7.87
N LEU A 149 -7.96 -16.37 8.54
CA LEU A 149 -9.35 -16.81 8.51
C LEU A 149 -10.09 -16.25 9.72
N GLY A 150 -11.31 -15.83 9.50
CA GLY A 150 -12.20 -15.38 10.56
C GLY A 150 -12.99 -16.52 11.20
N GLU A 151 -14.00 -16.16 11.95
CA GLU A 151 -14.88 -17.09 12.64
C GLU A 151 -15.49 -18.13 11.69
N GLY A 152 -15.49 -19.39 12.11
CA GLY A 152 -15.99 -20.52 11.33
C GLY A 152 -15.11 -20.88 10.12
N GLY A 153 -13.82 -20.46 10.09
CA GLY A 153 -12.90 -20.74 9.00
C GLY A 153 -13.24 -20.00 7.69
N LYS A 154 -14.05 -18.95 7.76
CA LYS A 154 -14.38 -18.11 6.60
C LYS A 154 -13.26 -17.15 6.28
N GLY A 155 -13.05 -16.88 4.98
CA GLY A 155 -12.13 -15.83 4.54
C GLY A 155 -12.53 -14.47 5.10
N MET A 156 -11.55 -13.69 5.52
CA MET A 156 -11.75 -12.31 5.96
C MET A 156 -12.05 -11.39 4.76
N ILE A 157 -12.89 -10.41 4.97
CA ILE A 157 -13.10 -9.30 4.03
C ILE A 157 -12.46 -8.05 4.63
N HIS A 158 -11.47 -7.52 3.94
CA HIS A 158 -10.80 -6.28 4.30
C HIS A 158 -11.34 -5.16 3.44
N ILE A 159 -11.84 -4.09 4.06
CA ILE A 159 -12.36 -2.92 3.37
C ILE A 159 -11.51 -1.72 3.77
N LEU A 160 -10.82 -1.12 2.80
CA LEU A 160 -10.12 0.15 2.99
C LEU A 160 -11.07 1.30 2.67
N ASP A 161 -11.31 2.16 3.65
CA ASP A 161 -11.96 3.45 3.40
C ASP A 161 -10.96 4.38 2.70
N SER A 162 -11.17 4.60 1.41
CA SER A 162 -10.31 5.44 0.57
C SER A 162 -10.92 6.81 0.26
N GLU A 163 -12.09 7.16 0.82
CA GLU A 163 -12.80 8.40 0.52
C GLU A 163 -11.92 9.66 0.67
N SER A 164 -11.23 9.77 1.81
CA SER A 164 -10.31 10.89 2.05
C SER A 164 -8.98 10.74 1.32
N LEU A 165 -8.55 9.50 1.05
CA LEU A 165 -7.27 9.18 0.46
C LEU A 165 -7.24 9.49 -1.05
N ILE A 166 -8.32 9.18 -1.76
CA ILE A 166 -8.46 9.44 -3.22
C ILE A 166 -8.26 10.93 -3.56
N HIS A 167 -8.72 11.84 -2.68
CA HIS A 167 -8.53 13.28 -2.89
C HIS A 167 -7.10 13.76 -2.59
N ASN A 168 -6.22 12.87 -2.17
CA ASN A 168 -4.81 13.15 -1.91
C ASN A 168 -3.94 12.21 -2.76
N GLY A 169 -3.80 12.55 -4.05
CA GLY A 169 -3.12 11.70 -5.04
C GLY A 169 -1.71 11.27 -4.62
N LYS A 170 -0.97 12.12 -3.88
CA LYS A 170 0.36 11.79 -3.39
C LYS A 170 0.32 10.65 -2.36
N MET A 171 -0.57 10.75 -1.36
CA MET A 171 -0.72 9.72 -0.34
C MET A 171 -1.36 8.45 -0.90
N TYR A 172 -2.30 8.59 -1.83
CA TYR A 172 -2.91 7.45 -2.51
C TYR A 172 -1.87 6.65 -3.29
N SER A 173 -1.04 7.34 -4.07
CA SER A 173 0.08 6.71 -4.80
C SER A 173 1.09 6.06 -3.86
N ALA A 174 1.46 6.74 -2.78
CA ALA A 174 2.40 6.22 -1.78
C ALA A 174 1.89 4.93 -1.14
N PHE A 175 0.64 4.94 -0.71
CA PHE A 175 -0.01 3.77 -0.10
C PHE A 175 -0.08 2.59 -1.07
N LEU A 176 -0.56 2.82 -2.30
CA LEU A 176 -0.71 1.74 -3.27
C LEU A 176 0.64 1.18 -3.74
N LEU A 177 1.63 2.04 -3.96
CA LEU A 177 2.99 1.60 -4.30
C LEU A 177 3.56 0.70 -3.20
N TRP A 178 3.42 1.11 -1.95
CA TRP A 178 3.86 0.31 -0.82
C TRP A 178 3.10 -1.01 -0.73
N MET A 179 1.77 -0.97 -0.70
CA MET A 179 0.92 -2.15 -0.55
C MET A 179 1.16 -3.19 -1.64
N LEU A 180 1.21 -2.75 -2.91
CA LEU A 180 1.45 -3.65 -4.04
C LEU A 180 2.88 -4.22 -4.04
N SER A 181 3.87 -3.44 -3.59
CA SER A 181 5.24 -3.92 -3.45
C SER A 181 5.36 -4.94 -2.33
N GLU A 182 4.80 -4.64 -1.17
CA GLU A 182 4.78 -5.52 -0.01
C GLU A 182 4.12 -6.86 -0.32
N LEU A 183 2.95 -6.83 -0.97
CA LEU A 183 2.29 -8.04 -1.46
C LEU A 183 3.17 -8.85 -2.41
N PHE A 184 3.83 -8.18 -3.34
CA PHE A 184 4.66 -8.84 -4.33
C PHE A 184 5.92 -9.45 -3.71
N GLU A 185 6.53 -8.79 -2.73
CA GLU A 185 7.78 -9.25 -2.09
C GLU A 185 7.53 -10.32 -1.03
N THR A 186 6.48 -10.15 -0.22
CA THR A 186 6.21 -11.04 0.92
C THR A 186 5.59 -12.37 0.51
N LEU A 187 4.75 -12.39 -0.54
CA LEU A 187 4.05 -13.61 -0.92
C LEU A 187 4.97 -14.59 -1.68
N PRO A 188 4.97 -15.87 -1.28
CA PRO A 188 5.72 -16.90 -2.01
C PRO A 188 5.06 -17.21 -3.35
N GLU A 189 5.87 -17.68 -4.30
CA GLU A 189 5.37 -18.29 -5.54
C GLU A 189 4.61 -19.57 -5.21
N VAL A 190 3.36 -19.67 -5.66
CA VAL A 190 2.49 -20.83 -5.42
C VAL A 190 2.01 -21.49 -6.71
N GLY A 191 2.38 -20.93 -7.86
CA GLY A 191 1.95 -21.39 -9.17
C GLY A 191 0.44 -21.14 -9.44
N ASP A 192 -0.11 -21.87 -10.39
CA ASP A 192 -1.52 -21.76 -10.76
C ASP A 192 -2.39 -22.56 -9.79
N LEU A 193 -3.00 -21.86 -8.87
CA LEU A 193 -3.96 -22.44 -7.93
C LEU A 193 -5.37 -22.50 -8.56
N PRO A 194 -6.20 -23.53 -8.22
CA PRO A 194 -7.57 -23.63 -8.71
C PRO A 194 -8.47 -22.49 -8.18
N LYS A 195 -8.09 -21.87 -7.06
CA LYS A 195 -8.74 -20.69 -6.48
C LYS A 195 -7.69 -19.76 -5.92
N PRO A 196 -7.84 -18.43 -6.08
CA PRO A 196 -6.92 -17.47 -5.47
C PRO A 196 -7.00 -17.53 -3.94
N LYS A 197 -5.87 -17.27 -3.27
CA LYS A 197 -5.81 -17.12 -1.81
C LYS A 197 -6.41 -15.79 -1.36
N MET A 198 -6.27 -14.77 -2.19
CA MET A 198 -6.77 -13.42 -1.94
C MET A 198 -7.24 -12.78 -3.24
N VAL A 199 -8.22 -11.91 -3.14
CA VAL A 199 -8.73 -11.15 -4.28
C VAL A 199 -8.84 -9.68 -3.91
N PHE A 200 -8.25 -8.81 -4.74
CA PHE A 200 -8.39 -7.36 -4.64
C PHE A 200 -9.49 -6.88 -5.58
N PHE A 201 -10.34 -6.03 -5.08
CA PHE A 201 -11.30 -5.27 -5.87
C PHE A 201 -10.96 -3.78 -5.75
N PHE A 202 -10.62 -3.17 -6.88
CA PHE A 202 -10.50 -1.73 -7.01
C PHE A 202 -11.80 -1.20 -7.57
N ASP A 203 -12.64 -0.66 -6.67
CA ASP A 203 -13.88 -0.02 -7.07
C ASP A 203 -13.60 1.40 -7.59
N GLU A 204 -14.43 1.87 -8.56
CA GLU A 204 -14.22 3.12 -9.28
C GLU A 204 -12.77 3.25 -9.82
N ALA A 205 -12.31 2.20 -10.52
CA ALA A 205 -10.91 2.06 -10.94
C ALA A 205 -10.41 3.22 -11.82
N HIS A 206 -11.29 3.98 -12.47
CA HIS A 206 -10.92 5.18 -13.20
C HIS A 206 -10.20 6.20 -12.32
N LEU A 207 -10.61 6.35 -11.05
CA LEU A 207 -9.95 7.26 -10.12
C LEU A 207 -8.51 6.85 -9.81
N LEU A 208 -8.24 5.53 -9.83
CA LEU A 208 -6.90 5.01 -9.67
C LEU A 208 -5.99 5.40 -10.86
N PHE A 209 -6.51 5.30 -12.08
CA PHE A 209 -5.71 5.52 -13.30
C PHE A 209 -5.60 7.01 -13.65
N ASP A 210 -6.63 7.81 -13.42
CA ASP A 210 -6.65 9.25 -13.73
C ASP A 210 -5.67 10.05 -12.85
N GLU A 211 -5.55 9.69 -11.58
CA GLU A 211 -4.71 10.39 -10.59
C GLU A 211 -3.34 9.71 -10.37
N ALA A 212 -3.08 8.58 -11.03
CA ALA A 212 -1.89 7.80 -10.81
C ALA A 212 -0.64 8.44 -11.44
N SER A 213 0.45 8.48 -10.66
CA SER A 213 1.77 8.78 -11.23
C SER A 213 2.21 7.66 -12.19
N LYS A 214 3.09 8.00 -13.14
CA LYS A 214 3.66 6.99 -14.05
C LYS A 214 4.27 5.82 -13.28
N GLN A 215 4.99 6.10 -12.19
CA GLN A 215 5.61 5.07 -11.36
C GLN A 215 4.57 4.12 -10.73
N LEU A 216 3.41 4.65 -10.34
CA LEU A 216 2.32 3.82 -9.81
C LEU A 216 1.72 2.95 -10.92
N LEU A 217 1.48 3.49 -12.11
CA LEU A 217 0.98 2.72 -13.26
C LEU A 217 1.93 1.59 -13.63
N ASP A 218 3.23 1.87 -13.77
CA ASP A 218 4.27 0.87 -14.06
C ASP A 218 4.26 -0.26 -13.00
N LYS A 219 4.05 0.10 -11.71
CA LYS A 219 4.00 -0.90 -10.62
C LYS A 219 2.72 -1.72 -10.66
N ILE A 220 1.57 -1.10 -10.91
CA ILE A 220 0.29 -1.81 -11.08
C ILE A 220 0.42 -2.82 -12.22
N GLU A 221 0.93 -2.41 -13.38
CA GLU A 221 1.13 -3.29 -14.53
C GLU A 221 2.05 -4.46 -14.18
N GLN A 222 3.19 -4.20 -13.55
CA GLN A 222 4.13 -5.24 -13.10
C GLN A 222 3.45 -6.23 -12.15
N VAL A 223 2.75 -5.71 -11.13
CA VAL A 223 2.11 -6.54 -10.11
C VAL A 223 0.98 -7.36 -10.72
N VAL A 224 0.09 -6.75 -11.51
CA VAL A 224 -1.04 -7.45 -12.13
C VAL A 224 -0.57 -8.61 -13.03
N LYS A 225 0.53 -8.41 -13.78
CA LYS A 225 1.10 -9.46 -14.64
C LYS A 225 1.66 -10.65 -13.86
N LEU A 226 2.21 -10.42 -12.69
CA LEU A 226 3.00 -11.42 -11.96
C LEU A 226 2.30 -11.97 -10.71
N ILE A 227 1.34 -11.26 -10.14
CA ILE A 227 0.77 -11.60 -8.82
C ILE A 227 -0.10 -12.86 -8.85
N ARG A 228 -0.53 -13.27 -10.04
CA ARG A 228 -1.27 -14.52 -10.23
C ARG A 228 -0.46 -15.73 -9.74
N SER A 229 0.85 -15.76 -10.04
CA SER A 229 1.74 -16.85 -9.59
C SER A 229 1.87 -16.93 -8.06
N LYS A 230 1.51 -15.84 -7.37
CA LYS A 230 1.47 -15.74 -5.91
C LYS A 230 0.07 -16.06 -5.33
N GLY A 231 -0.87 -16.47 -6.17
CA GLY A 231 -2.22 -16.85 -5.77
C GLY A 231 -3.15 -15.66 -5.46
N VAL A 232 -2.89 -14.50 -6.03
CA VAL A 232 -3.72 -13.30 -5.85
C VAL A 232 -4.45 -12.95 -7.15
N GLY A 233 -5.74 -12.66 -7.05
CA GLY A 233 -6.58 -12.13 -8.13
C GLY A 233 -6.78 -10.63 -7.97
N VAL A 234 -6.83 -9.90 -9.09
CA VAL A 234 -7.13 -8.45 -9.09
C VAL A 234 -8.31 -8.18 -10.01
N TYR A 235 -9.29 -7.43 -9.53
CA TYR A 235 -10.45 -6.99 -10.29
C TYR A 235 -10.54 -5.47 -10.26
N PHE A 236 -10.70 -4.88 -11.43
CA PHE A 236 -10.99 -3.47 -11.60
C PHE A 236 -12.47 -3.30 -11.93
N CYS A 237 -13.18 -2.52 -11.11
CA CYS A 237 -14.58 -2.20 -11.30
C CYS A 237 -14.67 -0.77 -11.82
N THR A 238 -15.19 -0.57 -13.02
CA THR A 238 -15.36 0.73 -13.64
C THR A 238 -16.64 0.78 -14.48
N GLN A 239 -17.12 1.98 -14.75
CA GLN A 239 -18.30 2.20 -15.59
C GLN A 239 -17.98 2.14 -17.08
N ASN A 240 -16.73 2.44 -17.47
CA ASN A 240 -16.29 2.47 -18.85
C ASN A 240 -14.98 1.67 -19.02
N PRO A 241 -14.94 0.62 -19.86
CA PRO A 241 -13.72 -0.15 -20.08
C PRO A 241 -12.52 0.66 -20.58
N LYS A 242 -12.75 1.83 -21.20
CA LYS A 242 -11.67 2.70 -21.68
C LYS A 242 -10.90 3.41 -20.56
N ASP A 243 -11.43 3.38 -19.33
CA ASP A 243 -10.77 3.98 -18.17
C ASP A 243 -9.57 3.15 -17.69
N ILE A 244 -9.47 1.90 -18.15
CA ILE A 244 -8.35 1.01 -17.83
C ILE A 244 -7.34 1.09 -18.99
N PRO A 245 -6.06 1.45 -18.71
CA PRO A 245 -5.00 1.45 -19.72
C PRO A 245 -4.79 0.08 -20.35
N ASP A 246 -4.33 0.05 -21.63
CA ASP A 246 -4.01 -1.17 -22.38
C ASP A 246 -2.80 -1.92 -21.81
#